data_e4a859627a95418a22aa19395614a738
#
_entry.id   e4a859627a95418a22aa19395614a738
#
_cell.length_a   1.000
_cell.length_b   1.000
_cell.length_c   1.000
_cell.angle_alpha   90.00
_cell.angle_beta   90.00
_cell.angle_gamma   90.00
#
_symmetry.space_group_name_H-M   'P 1'
#
loop_
_entity.id
_entity.type
_entity.pdbx_description
1 polymer ?
#
loop_
_entity_poly.entity_id
_entity_poly.type
_entity_poly.pdbx_seq_one_letter_code
_entity_poly.pdbx_strand_id
1 'polypeptide(L)'
;LKKTPAVDIALHDPVDADAAHTSSESTSLKNEEIVGFDHIVPELRKKLTKGSQQLDVISIVGMGGQGKATLANKLFNDDSVKSRFDIRAQCCVSQEYSCRSILLAILRDLSCDDPAASELSTEDLRDKLQKMWKVKRYLILIDDIWEASVWEDLQPCFADVNNGSRIILTTRQVEVANSARISCEPFHLPMFKEDESWKLLKEKVFGNEGCSPDLEKVGLEIAKKCAGLPLSIVLVVGILAKGKNEQCWRQVAKNLGSHIQSDAEAMIEN
;
A
#
# COMPACT_ATOMS: atom_id res chain seq x y z
N LEU A 1 -40.09 -49.01 -7.52
CA LEU A 1 -40.13 -47.93 -6.52
C LEU A 1 -38.88 -48.13 -5.65
N LYS A 2 -37.75 -47.52 -6.01
CA LYS A 2 -36.52 -47.52 -5.22
C LYS A 2 -36.41 -46.16 -4.50
N LYS A 3 -36.41 -46.17 -3.18
CA LYS A 3 -36.18 -45.02 -2.31
C LYS A 3 -34.70 -44.65 -2.31
N THR A 4 -34.38 -43.41 -2.52
CA THR A 4 -33.07 -42.77 -2.28
C THR A 4 -32.93 -42.47 -0.79
N PRO A 5 -31.76 -42.68 -0.17
CA PRO A 5 -31.54 -42.29 1.22
C PRO A 5 -31.15 -40.81 1.31
N ALA A 6 -31.78 -40.11 2.28
CA ALA A 6 -31.41 -38.77 2.70
C ALA A 6 -30.07 -38.78 3.43
N VAL A 7 -29.24 -37.80 3.15
CA VAL A 7 -28.00 -37.56 3.87
C VAL A 7 -28.30 -36.53 4.96
N ASP A 8 -28.25 -36.98 6.23
CA ASP A 8 -28.31 -36.12 7.40
C ASP A 8 -27.01 -35.32 7.52
N ILE A 9 -27.13 -34.02 7.48
CA ILE A 9 -26.04 -33.09 7.85
C ILE A 9 -26.18 -32.81 9.34
N ALA A 10 -25.33 -33.45 10.13
CA ALA A 10 -25.19 -33.16 11.54
C ALA A 10 -24.55 -31.77 11.73
N LEU A 11 -25.28 -30.90 12.41
CA LEU A 11 -24.78 -29.64 12.97
C LEU A 11 -23.77 -29.98 14.09
N HIS A 12 -22.51 -29.57 13.92
CA HIS A 12 -21.51 -29.59 14.99
C HIS A 12 -21.44 -28.18 15.59
N ASP A 13 -21.51 -28.16 16.92
CA ASP A 13 -21.32 -26.99 17.77
C ASP A 13 -19.92 -26.36 17.59
N PRO A 14 -19.77 -25.03 17.83
CA PRO A 14 -18.48 -24.35 17.68
C PRO A 14 -17.54 -24.73 18.82
N VAL A 15 -16.42 -25.36 18.47
CA VAL A 15 -15.30 -25.56 19.38
C VAL A 15 -14.43 -24.32 19.35
N ASP A 16 -14.06 -23.86 20.54
CA ASP A 16 -13.19 -22.72 20.81
C ASP A 16 -11.94 -22.71 19.92
N ALA A 17 -11.78 -21.65 19.12
CA ALA A 17 -10.59 -21.41 18.34
C ALA A 17 -9.61 -20.57 19.15
N ASP A 18 -8.65 -21.25 19.78
CA ASP A 18 -7.43 -20.65 20.28
C ASP A 18 -6.75 -19.82 19.18
N ALA A 19 -6.52 -18.55 19.50
CA ALA A 19 -5.82 -17.61 18.63
C ALA A 19 -4.35 -18.04 18.48
N ALA A 20 -4.06 -18.79 17.43
CA ALA A 20 -2.70 -19.00 16.99
C ALA A 20 -2.18 -17.71 16.36
N HIS A 21 -1.33 -16.98 17.10
CA HIS A 21 -0.46 -15.95 16.57
C HIS A 21 0.45 -16.57 15.51
N THR A 22 0.05 -16.48 14.25
CA THR A 22 0.98 -16.67 13.14
C THR A 22 1.85 -15.43 13.04
N SER A 23 3.06 -15.52 13.60
CA SER A 23 4.17 -14.65 13.27
C SER A 23 4.34 -14.67 11.75
N SER A 24 3.97 -13.58 11.10
CA SER A 24 4.29 -13.35 9.71
C SER A 24 5.81 -13.26 9.58
N GLU A 25 6.41 -14.33 9.07
CA GLU A 25 7.78 -14.30 8.58
C GLU A 25 7.90 -13.15 7.58
N SER A 26 8.68 -12.15 7.95
CA SER A 26 9.12 -11.09 7.05
C SER A 26 10.01 -11.73 5.98
N THR A 27 9.36 -12.25 4.94
CA THR A 27 10.05 -12.66 3.73
C THR A 27 10.76 -11.43 3.20
N SER A 28 12.08 -11.45 3.20
CA SER A 28 12.93 -10.41 2.62
C SER A 28 12.46 -10.23 1.17
N LEU A 29 11.74 -9.13 0.91
CA LEU A 29 11.38 -8.70 -0.43
C LEU A 29 12.71 -8.38 -1.14
N LYS A 30 13.27 -9.40 -1.81
CA LYS A 30 14.29 -9.20 -2.85
C LYS A 30 13.72 -8.12 -3.76
N ASN A 31 14.58 -7.22 -4.25
CA ASN A 31 14.28 -6.13 -5.18
C ASN A 31 13.44 -6.63 -6.37
N GLU A 32 12.16 -6.90 -6.15
CA GLU A 32 11.22 -7.14 -7.23
C GLU A 32 11.10 -5.84 -7.99
N GLU A 33 11.37 -5.91 -9.28
CA GLU A 33 11.22 -4.78 -10.18
C GLU A 33 9.73 -4.42 -10.21
N ILE A 34 9.36 -3.36 -9.48
CA ILE A 34 7.95 -2.94 -9.38
C ILE A 34 7.60 -2.21 -10.67
N VAL A 35 6.76 -2.81 -11.47
CA VAL A 35 6.29 -2.29 -12.77
C VAL A 35 5.55 -0.96 -12.60
N GLY A 36 5.71 -0.05 -13.55
CA GLY A 36 4.87 1.15 -13.73
C GLY A 36 5.31 2.37 -12.96
N PHE A 37 6.36 2.31 -12.14
CA PHE A 37 6.84 3.46 -11.35
C PHE A 37 8.22 3.96 -11.76
N ASP A 38 8.77 3.47 -12.87
CA ASP A 38 10.15 3.72 -13.28
C ASP A 38 10.46 5.21 -13.48
N HIS A 39 9.49 5.99 -13.95
CA HIS A 39 9.62 7.44 -14.15
C HIS A 39 9.25 8.25 -12.88
N ILE A 40 8.44 7.70 -11.97
CA ILE A 40 7.95 8.36 -10.76
C ILE A 40 8.96 8.28 -9.62
N VAL A 41 9.52 7.09 -9.39
CA VAL A 41 10.47 6.84 -8.29
C VAL A 41 11.66 7.80 -8.29
N PRO A 42 12.35 8.09 -9.41
CA PRO A 42 13.46 9.04 -9.41
C PRO A 42 13.05 10.46 -8.99
N GLU A 43 11.87 10.92 -9.37
CA GLU A 43 11.36 12.24 -9.00
C GLU A 43 11.10 12.33 -7.50
N LEU A 44 10.32 11.39 -6.96
CA LEU A 44 9.97 11.37 -5.54
C LEU A 44 11.19 11.10 -4.65
N ARG A 45 12.11 10.23 -5.09
CA ARG A 45 13.41 10.03 -4.44
C ARG A 45 14.19 11.34 -4.33
N LYS A 46 14.21 12.15 -5.39
CA LYS A 46 14.86 13.46 -5.37
C LYS A 46 14.23 14.40 -4.33
N LYS A 47 12.91 14.42 -4.22
CA LYS A 47 12.19 15.22 -3.20
C LYS A 47 12.57 14.76 -1.78
N LEU A 48 12.69 13.44 -1.56
CA LEU A 48 13.09 12.86 -0.28
C LEU A 48 14.55 13.17 0.10
N THR A 49 15.48 13.12 -0.87
CA THR A 49 16.92 13.18 -0.59
C THR A 49 17.55 14.54 -0.80
N LYS A 50 17.00 15.39 -1.69
CA LYS A 50 17.59 16.67 -2.12
C LYS A 50 16.71 17.88 -1.85
N GLY A 51 15.63 17.75 -1.08
CA GLY A 51 14.73 18.85 -0.72
C GLY A 51 15.37 19.85 0.27
N SER A 52 14.56 20.82 0.74
CA SER A 52 14.95 21.81 1.74
C SER A 52 15.37 21.16 3.07
N GLN A 53 16.01 21.92 3.96
CA GLN A 53 16.28 21.46 5.32
C GLN A 53 15.04 21.46 6.21
N GLN A 54 13.99 22.19 5.84
CA GLN A 54 12.72 22.17 6.57
C GLN A 54 12.06 20.79 6.45
N LEU A 55 11.25 20.44 7.44
CA LEU A 55 10.35 19.30 7.37
C LEU A 55 9.44 19.44 6.13
N ASP A 56 9.26 18.38 5.39
CA ASP A 56 8.30 18.38 4.29
C ASP A 56 7.54 17.06 4.21
N VAL A 57 6.33 17.12 3.68
CA VAL A 57 5.44 15.98 3.52
C VAL A 57 5.27 15.67 2.04
N ILE A 58 5.60 14.45 1.66
CA ILE A 58 5.40 13.92 0.32
C ILE A 58 4.12 13.10 0.32
N SER A 59 3.01 13.72 -0.05
CA SER A 59 1.70 13.06 -0.13
C SER A 59 1.52 12.35 -1.46
N ILE A 60 1.15 11.07 -1.43
CA ILE A 60 0.82 10.25 -2.61
C ILE A 60 -0.70 10.02 -2.58
N VAL A 61 -1.39 10.60 -3.56
CA VAL A 61 -2.85 10.57 -3.68
C VAL A 61 -3.26 9.65 -4.82
N GLY A 62 -4.33 8.87 -4.62
CA GLY A 62 -4.88 8.03 -5.68
C GLY A 62 -5.95 7.07 -5.18
N MET A 63 -6.63 6.41 -6.09
CA MET A 63 -7.72 5.48 -5.80
C MET A 63 -7.25 4.23 -5.04
N GLY A 64 -8.22 3.49 -4.47
CA GLY A 64 -7.98 2.16 -3.93
C GLY A 64 -7.36 1.23 -4.99
N GLY A 65 -6.36 0.43 -4.61
CA GLY A 65 -5.73 -0.52 -5.53
C GLY A 65 -4.79 0.05 -6.59
N GLN A 66 -4.55 1.37 -6.61
CA GLN A 66 -3.69 2.05 -7.60
C GLN A 66 -2.18 1.86 -7.33
N GLY A 67 -1.81 1.30 -6.18
CA GLY A 67 -0.41 1.00 -5.84
C GLY A 67 0.28 2.06 -4.99
N LYS A 68 -0.46 2.95 -4.31
CA LYS A 68 0.10 3.98 -3.40
C LYS A 68 1.04 3.41 -2.35
N ALA A 69 0.57 2.42 -1.58
CA ALA A 69 1.35 1.73 -0.55
C ALA A 69 2.60 1.06 -1.15
N THR A 70 2.47 0.44 -2.33
CA THR A 70 3.59 -0.19 -3.05
C THR A 70 4.67 0.82 -3.41
N LEU A 71 4.28 1.98 -3.97
CA LEU A 71 5.19 3.07 -4.32
C LEU A 71 5.85 3.66 -3.06
N ALA A 72 5.04 3.93 -2.02
CA ALA A 72 5.52 4.48 -0.76
C ALA A 72 6.55 3.55 -0.09
N ASN A 73 6.25 2.25 -0.03
CA ASN A 73 7.17 1.24 0.51
C ASN A 73 8.44 1.10 -0.34
N LYS A 74 8.35 1.18 -1.68
CA LYS A 74 9.54 1.19 -2.55
C LYS A 74 10.44 2.38 -2.24
N LEU A 75 9.88 3.56 -2.08
CA LEU A 75 10.63 4.77 -1.72
C LEU A 75 11.22 4.67 -0.32
N PHE A 76 10.42 4.23 0.66
CA PHE A 76 10.85 4.05 2.05
C PHE A 76 12.00 3.04 2.18
N ASN A 77 12.03 2.02 1.32
CA ASN A 77 13.04 0.97 1.30
C ASN A 77 14.18 1.20 0.31
N ASP A 78 14.17 2.29 -0.44
CA ASP A 78 15.26 2.65 -1.37
C ASP A 78 16.57 2.94 -0.60
N ASP A 79 17.67 2.34 -1.01
CA ASP A 79 18.95 2.43 -0.28
C ASP A 79 19.49 3.86 -0.21
N SER A 80 19.29 4.67 -1.25
CA SER A 80 19.69 6.08 -1.25
C SER A 80 18.80 6.94 -0.34
N VAL A 81 17.56 6.54 -0.12
CA VAL A 81 16.66 7.15 0.86
C VAL A 81 17.03 6.68 2.26
N LYS A 82 17.22 5.37 2.47
CA LYS A 82 17.63 4.81 3.78
C LYS A 82 18.87 5.48 4.34
N SER A 83 19.89 5.66 3.50
CA SER A 83 21.17 6.24 3.93
C SER A 83 21.08 7.73 4.32
N ARG A 84 19.97 8.40 4.01
CA ARG A 84 19.77 9.82 4.27
C ARG A 84 19.18 10.10 5.66
N PHE A 85 18.52 9.14 6.28
CA PHE A 85 17.77 9.31 7.51
C PHE A 85 18.33 8.44 8.64
N ASP A 86 18.48 9.04 9.82
CA ASP A 86 19.01 8.35 11.01
C ASP A 86 17.96 7.47 11.67
N ILE A 87 16.69 7.87 11.54
CA ILE A 87 15.53 7.16 12.10
C ILE A 87 14.51 6.96 11.00
N ARG A 88 13.91 5.78 10.96
CA ARG A 88 12.83 5.50 10.04
C ARG A 88 11.77 4.67 10.75
N ALA A 89 10.51 5.05 10.57
CA ALA A 89 9.36 4.28 11.05
C ALA A 89 8.22 4.32 10.05
N GLN A 90 7.38 3.29 10.10
CA GLN A 90 6.18 3.21 9.30
C GLN A 90 4.98 2.77 10.13
N CYS A 91 3.82 3.27 9.76
CA CYS A 91 2.54 2.84 10.33
C CYS A 91 1.44 2.88 9.26
N CYS A 92 0.46 2.00 9.41
CA CYS A 92 -0.77 2.03 8.64
C CYS A 92 -1.91 2.52 9.54
N VAL A 93 -2.73 3.43 9.01
CA VAL A 93 -3.85 4.01 9.73
C VAL A 93 -5.10 3.17 9.45
N SER A 94 -5.67 2.57 10.48
CA SER A 94 -6.96 1.86 10.38
C SER A 94 -8.12 2.85 10.32
N GLN A 95 -9.28 2.41 9.81
CA GLN A 95 -10.50 3.23 9.81
C GLN A 95 -10.94 3.61 11.24
N GLU A 96 -10.80 2.70 12.18
CA GLU A 96 -10.98 2.97 13.61
C GLU A 96 -9.63 3.36 14.22
N TYR A 97 -9.22 4.60 14.05
CA TYR A 97 -7.96 5.10 14.56
C TYR A 97 -8.12 5.85 15.89
N SER A 98 -7.02 5.92 16.63
CA SER A 98 -6.79 6.95 17.64
C SER A 98 -5.39 7.51 17.45
N CYS A 99 -5.21 8.80 17.71
CA CYS A 99 -3.87 9.42 17.68
C CYS A 99 -2.88 8.59 18.52
N ARG A 100 -3.32 8.14 19.69
CA ARG A 100 -2.52 7.30 20.59
C ARG A 100 -2.10 5.97 19.93
N SER A 101 -2.98 5.28 19.21
CA SER A 101 -2.64 4.01 18.56
C SER A 101 -1.60 4.18 17.46
N ILE A 102 -1.66 5.29 16.72
CA ILE A 102 -0.68 5.61 15.67
C ILE A 102 0.68 5.93 16.28
N LEU A 103 0.73 6.76 17.35
CA LEU A 103 1.98 7.09 18.05
C LEU A 103 2.65 5.85 18.64
N LEU A 104 1.87 4.94 19.20
CA LEU A 104 2.36 3.65 19.67
C LEU A 104 2.89 2.77 18.54
N ALA A 105 2.22 2.74 17.38
CA ALA A 105 2.68 1.99 16.21
C ALA A 105 4.04 2.53 15.72
N ILE A 106 4.20 3.84 15.63
CA ILE A 106 5.47 4.49 15.28
C ILE A 106 6.57 4.12 16.28
N LEU A 107 6.29 4.20 17.60
CA LEU A 107 7.27 3.84 18.61
C LEU A 107 7.69 2.38 18.56
N ARG A 108 6.75 1.46 18.31
CA ARG A 108 7.05 0.02 18.16
C ARG A 108 7.96 -0.24 16.95
N ASP A 109 7.67 0.38 15.82
CA ASP A 109 8.48 0.23 14.62
C ASP A 109 9.91 0.79 14.77
N LEU A 110 10.08 1.76 15.67
CA LEU A 110 11.40 2.27 16.06
C LEU A 110 12.20 1.33 16.98
N SER A 111 11.75 0.09 17.17
CA SER A 111 12.33 -0.89 18.10
C SER A 111 12.41 -0.37 19.54
N CYS A 112 11.53 0.53 19.88
CA CYS A 112 11.32 0.97 21.25
C CYS A 112 10.31 0.03 21.91
N ASP A 113 10.64 -1.25 22.03
CA ASP A 113 9.89 -2.22 22.83
C ASP A 113 10.00 -1.83 24.31
N ASP A 114 9.37 -0.71 24.64
CA ASP A 114 9.21 -0.25 25.99
C ASP A 114 7.81 -0.67 26.46
N PRO A 115 7.71 -1.70 27.30
CA PRO A 115 6.40 -2.14 27.81
C PRO A 115 5.64 -1.01 28.52
N ALA A 116 6.36 -0.06 29.11
CA ALA A 116 5.78 1.11 29.76
C ALA A 116 5.15 2.11 28.76
N ALA A 117 5.54 2.06 27.48
CA ALA A 117 4.95 2.94 26.47
C ALA A 117 3.44 2.71 26.29
N SER A 118 2.96 1.50 26.55
CA SER A 118 1.54 1.16 26.50
C SER A 118 0.72 1.82 27.62
N GLU A 119 1.34 2.29 28.69
CA GLU A 119 0.68 2.96 29.82
C GLU A 119 0.76 4.51 29.72
N LEU A 120 1.60 5.04 28.81
CA LEU A 120 1.78 6.48 28.64
C LEU A 120 0.52 7.15 28.10
N SER A 121 0.29 8.39 28.53
CA SER A 121 -0.73 9.25 27.91
C SER A 121 -0.37 9.62 26.48
N THR A 122 -1.31 10.16 25.72
CA THR A 122 -1.06 10.63 24.34
C THR A 122 -0.02 11.76 24.34
N GLU A 123 -0.07 12.65 25.33
CA GLU A 123 0.87 13.75 25.51
C GLU A 123 2.29 13.25 25.78
N ASP A 124 2.44 12.27 26.68
CA ASP A 124 3.75 11.67 26.98
C ASP A 124 4.37 10.97 25.77
N LEU A 125 3.52 10.29 24.97
CA LEU A 125 3.94 9.67 23.71
C LEU A 125 4.43 10.72 22.70
N ARG A 126 3.71 11.83 22.57
CA ARG A 126 4.12 12.97 21.72
C ARG A 126 5.46 13.53 22.17
N ASP A 127 5.60 13.82 23.45
CA ASP A 127 6.83 14.35 24.04
C ASP A 127 8.02 13.39 23.80
N LYS A 128 7.80 12.09 23.97
CA LYS A 128 8.83 11.09 23.74
C LYS A 128 9.30 11.09 22.28
N LEU A 129 8.38 11.09 21.32
CA LEU A 129 8.68 11.16 19.89
C LEU A 129 9.36 12.49 19.52
N GLN A 130 8.85 13.62 20.00
CA GLN A 130 9.45 14.93 19.74
C GLN A 130 10.90 15.04 20.24
N LYS A 131 11.22 14.44 21.39
CA LYS A 131 12.60 14.38 21.90
C LYS A 131 13.50 13.59 20.97
N MET A 132 13.00 12.50 20.36
CA MET A 132 13.75 11.71 19.38
C MET A 132 13.98 12.49 18.09
N TRP A 133 12.96 13.21 17.60
CA TRP A 133 13.04 13.99 16.36
C TRP A 133 14.02 15.17 16.45
N LYS A 134 14.19 15.77 17.61
CA LYS A 134 15.10 16.92 17.82
C LYS A 134 16.57 16.60 17.57
N VAL A 135 16.97 15.35 17.69
CA VAL A 135 18.38 14.92 17.64
C VAL A 135 18.74 14.24 16.34
N LYS A 136 17.76 13.73 15.59
CA LYS A 136 17.98 12.86 14.44
C LYS A 136 17.10 13.25 13.27
N ARG A 137 17.63 13.09 12.05
CA ARG A 137 16.84 13.22 10.84
C ARG A 137 15.95 11.99 10.69
N TYR A 138 14.66 12.19 10.54
CA TYR A 138 13.68 11.11 10.49
C TYR A 138 12.96 11.03 9.15
N LEU A 139 12.56 9.81 8.79
CA LEU A 139 11.62 9.49 7.72
C LEU A 139 10.47 8.68 8.29
N ILE A 140 9.25 9.18 8.20
CA ILE A 140 8.05 8.47 8.65
C ILE A 140 7.17 8.18 7.46
N LEU A 141 6.75 6.92 7.31
CA LEU A 141 5.71 6.53 6.35
C LEU A 141 4.39 6.33 7.09
N ILE A 142 3.39 7.11 6.72
CA ILE A 142 2.03 7.01 7.24
C ILE A 142 1.14 6.58 6.09
N ASP A 143 0.70 5.33 6.11
CA ASP A 143 -0.04 4.72 5.02
C ASP A 143 -1.56 4.77 5.27
N ASP A 144 -2.30 5.13 4.23
CA ASP A 144 -3.76 5.12 4.11
C ASP A 144 -4.49 6.02 5.14
N ILE A 145 -4.16 7.31 5.18
CA ILE A 145 -4.92 8.30 5.97
C ILE A 145 -6.26 8.58 5.26
N TRP A 146 -7.36 8.48 6.03
CA TRP A 146 -8.72 8.56 5.52
C TRP A 146 -9.34 9.95 5.66
N GLU A 147 -8.98 10.73 6.68
CA GLU A 147 -9.58 12.01 7.00
C GLU A 147 -8.52 13.05 7.36
N ALA A 148 -8.78 14.32 7.06
CA ALA A 148 -7.86 15.41 7.36
C ALA A 148 -7.66 15.60 8.88
N SER A 149 -8.69 15.34 9.68
CA SER A 149 -8.63 15.36 11.15
C SER A 149 -7.54 14.45 11.72
N VAL A 150 -7.32 13.27 11.10
CA VAL A 150 -6.23 12.35 11.49
C VAL A 150 -4.87 13.02 11.37
N TRP A 151 -4.65 13.71 10.27
CA TRP A 151 -3.41 14.44 10.05
C TRP A 151 -3.27 15.62 11.01
N GLU A 152 -4.33 16.38 11.21
CA GLU A 152 -4.35 17.53 12.14
C GLU A 152 -3.99 17.10 13.57
N ASP A 153 -4.47 15.93 14.01
CA ASP A 153 -4.12 15.34 15.31
C ASP A 153 -2.66 14.87 15.39
N LEU A 154 -2.09 14.42 14.27
CA LEU A 154 -0.73 13.88 14.20
C LEU A 154 0.33 14.95 13.95
N GLN A 155 0.01 15.98 13.17
CA GLN A 155 0.95 17.02 12.75
C GLN A 155 1.75 17.61 13.92
N PRO A 156 1.14 17.91 15.08
CA PRO A 156 1.87 18.46 16.23
C PRO A 156 2.95 17.53 16.80
N CYS A 157 2.92 16.24 16.46
CA CYS A 157 3.93 15.29 16.91
C CYS A 157 5.25 15.42 16.13
N PHE A 158 5.22 16.03 14.94
CA PHE A 158 6.36 16.13 14.04
C PHE A 158 6.99 17.52 14.13
N ALA A 159 8.10 17.61 14.86
CA ALA A 159 8.82 18.87 14.99
C ALA A 159 9.69 19.15 13.75
N ASP A 160 9.56 20.35 13.19
CA ASP A 160 10.54 20.86 12.23
C ASP A 160 11.75 21.40 13.00
N VAL A 161 12.84 20.65 12.93
CA VAL A 161 14.14 21.02 13.52
C VAL A 161 15.15 21.45 12.45
N ASN A 162 14.66 21.75 11.26
CA ASN A 162 15.46 22.22 10.12
C ASN A 162 16.65 21.32 9.78
N ASN A 163 16.44 20.00 9.85
CA ASN A 163 17.45 18.98 9.57
C ASN A 163 17.19 18.17 8.30
N GLY A 164 16.12 18.49 7.58
CA GLY A 164 15.72 17.81 6.35
C GLY A 164 14.94 16.52 6.58
N SER A 165 14.25 16.38 7.71
CA SER A 165 13.31 15.28 7.94
C SER A 165 12.17 15.25 6.93
N ARG A 166 11.58 14.08 6.69
CA ARG A 166 10.52 13.87 5.70
C ARG A 166 9.42 12.96 6.24
N ILE A 167 8.22 13.18 5.72
CA ILE A 167 7.08 12.28 5.91
C ILE A 167 6.59 11.86 4.54
N ILE A 168 6.38 10.56 4.34
CA ILE A 168 5.63 10.02 3.19
C ILE A 168 4.24 9.72 3.70
N LEU A 169 3.23 10.26 3.03
CA LEU A 169 1.84 10.07 3.38
C LEU A 169 1.11 9.49 2.17
N THR A 170 0.30 8.46 2.37
CA THR A 170 -0.61 7.97 1.33
C THR A 170 -2.06 8.20 1.73
N THR A 171 -2.88 8.55 0.76
CA THR A 171 -4.31 8.80 0.98
C THR A 171 -5.11 8.63 -0.30
N ARG A 172 -6.42 8.41 -0.15
CA ARG A 172 -7.39 8.48 -1.25
C ARG A 172 -8.00 9.87 -1.39
N GLN A 173 -7.91 10.70 -0.35
CA GLN A 173 -8.58 11.98 -0.25
C GLN A 173 -7.61 13.14 -0.57
N VAL A 174 -7.99 13.97 -1.52
CA VAL A 174 -7.19 15.15 -1.92
C VAL A 174 -7.13 16.16 -0.76
N GLU A 175 -8.19 16.25 0.01
CA GLU A 175 -8.31 17.14 1.18
C GLU A 175 -7.25 16.82 2.23
N VAL A 176 -7.02 15.52 2.51
CA VAL A 176 -5.95 15.07 3.43
C VAL A 176 -4.58 15.51 2.94
N ALA A 177 -4.31 15.30 1.67
CA ALA A 177 -3.03 15.66 1.09
C ALA A 177 -2.79 17.18 1.06
N ASN A 178 -3.85 17.97 0.84
CA ASN A 178 -3.79 19.42 0.90
C ASN A 178 -3.60 19.93 2.33
N SER A 179 -4.26 19.34 3.32
CA SER A 179 -4.06 19.65 4.75
C SER A 179 -2.64 19.31 5.21
N ALA A 180 -2.06 18.23 4.70
CA ALA A 180 -0.70 17.82 5.04
C ALA A 180 0.40 18.59 4.28
N ARG A 181 0.05 19.41 3.30
CA ARG A 181 1.01 20.11 2.45
C ARG A 181 1.80 21.16 3.24
N ILE A 182 3.12 21.08 3.16
CA ILE A 182 4.05 22.11 3.66
C ILE A 182 4.64 22.87 2.47
N SER A 183 5.54 22.27 1.71
CA SER A 183 6.11 22.88 0.51
C SER A 183 5.92 22.05 -0.76
N CYS A 184 5.90 20.74 -0.66
CA CYS A 184 5.67 19.85 -1.79
C CYS A 184 4.20 19.77 -2.18
N GLU A 185 3.92 19.92 -3.49
CA GLU A 185 2.59 19.60 -4.02
C GLU A 185 2.29 18.11 -3.86
N PRO A 186 1.03 17.74 -3.54
CA PRO A 186 0.58 16.36 -3.54
C PRO A 186 0.85 15.69 -4.87
N PHE A 187 1.39 14.47 -4.83
CA PHE A 187 1.63 13.68 -6.01
C PHE A 187 0.41 12.81 -6.32
N HIS A 188 -0.27 13.14 -7.41
CA HIS A 188 -1.39 12.34 -7.91
C HIS A 188 -0.86 11.16 -8.71
N LEU A 189 -1.06 9.94 -8.18
CA LEU A 189 -0.61 8.71 -8.82
C LEU A 189 -1.41 8.47 -10.09
N PRO A 190 -0.78 8.41 -11.28
CA PRO A 190 -1.52 8.14 -12.51
C PRO A 190 -1.98 6.68 -12.59
N MET A 191 -3.03 6.42 -13.36
CA MET A 191 -3.38 5.06 -13.76
C MET A 191 -2.30 4.51 -14.69
N PHE A 192 -2.09 3.20 -14.66
CA PHE A 192 -1.16 2.55 -15.59
C PHE A 192 -1.63 2.72 -17.03
N LYS A 193 -0.67 2.91 -17.92
CA LYS A 193 -0.90 2.82 -19.36
C LYS A 193 -1.14 1.36 -19.78
N GLU A 194 -1.62 1.15 -20.99
CA GLU A 194 -1.90 -0.20 -21.50
C GLU A 194 -0.64 -1.08 -21.53
N ASP A 195 0.51 -0.51 -21.88
CA ASP A 195 1.82 -1.18 -21.91
C ASP A 195 2.32 -1.55 -20.50
N GLU A 196 2.15 -0.67 -19.53
CA GLU A 196 2.48 -0.91 -18.12
C GLU A 196 1.57 -2.01 -17.53
N SER A 197 0.28 -1.93 -17.86
CA SER A 197 -0.72 -2.92 -17.44
C SER A 197 -0.39 -4.30 -18.00
N TRP A 198 -0.02 -4.38 -19.29
CA TRP A 198 0.42 -5.63 -19.90
C TRP A 198 1.75 -6.13 -19.31
N LYS A 199 2.73 -5.24 -19.08
CA LYS A 199 4.00 -5.58 -18.44
C LYS A 199 3.77 -6.23 -17.08
N LEU A 200 2.90 -5.63 -16.24
CA LEU A 200 2.56 -6.16 -14.93
C LEU A 200 1.88 -7.55 -15.03
N LEU A 201 0.90 -7.69 -15.91
CA LEU A 201 0.18 -8.96 -16.12
C LEU A 201 1.15 -10.06 -16.57
N LYS A 202 1.97 -9.76 -17.59
CA LYS A 202 2.97 -10.67 -18.14
C LYS A 202 3.96 -11.14 -17.10
N GLU A 203 4.53 -10.21 -16.32
CA GLU A 203 5.49 -10.51 -15.27
C GLU A 203 4.89 -11.41 -14.18
N LYS A 204 3.68 -11.08 -13.72
CA LYS A 204 3.02 -11.85 -12.66
C LYS A 204 2.55 -13.25 -13.11
N VAL A 205 2.22 -13.46 -14.38
CA VAL A 205 1.77 -14.77 -14.89
C VAL A 205 2.92 -15.65 -15.35
N PHE A 206 3.90 -15.07 -16.05
CA PHE A 206 4.96 -15.82 -16.72
C PHE A 206 6.33 -15.66 -16.04
N GLY A 207 6.51 -14.62 -15.20
CA GLY A 207 7.83 -14.29 -14.64
C GLY A 207 8.83 -14.09 -15.78
N ASN A 208 9.89 -14.92 -15.76
CA ASN A 208 10.92 -14.93 -16.81
C ASN A 208 10.59 -15.85 -17.98
N GLU A 209 9.45 -16.54 -17.96
CA GLU A 209 9.03 -17.42 -19.07
C GLU A 209 8.50 -16.58 -20.24
N GLY A 210 8.71 -17.09 -21.46
CA GLY A 210 8.16 -16.45 -22.66
C GLY A 210 6.64 -16.60 -22.75
N CYS A 211 5.97 -15.62 -23.34
CA CYS A 211 4.55 -15.66 -23.67
C CYS A 211 4.39 -16.04 -25.15
N SER A 212 3.45 -16.95 -25.48
CA SER A 212 3.15 -17.25 -26.89
C SER A 212 2.43 -16.06 -27.55
N PRO A 213 2.59 -15.84 -28.88
CA PRO A 213 1.97 -14.72 -29.58
C PRO A 213 0.43 -14.69 -29.46
N ASP A 214 -0.20 -15.86 -29.36
CA ASP A 214 -1.66 -15.95 -29.22
C ASP A 214 -2.13 -15.55 -27.83
N LEU A 215 -1.42 -15.96 -26.76
CA LEU A 215 -1.67 -15.52 -25.41
C LEU A 215 -1.36 -14.02 -25.21
N GLU A 216 -0.35 -13.49 -25.91
CA GLU A 216 -0.01 -12.07 -25.85
C GLU A 216 -1.17 -11.19 -26.34
N LYS A 217 -1.81 -11.56 -27.46
CA LYS A 217 -2.97 -10.81 -27.98
C LYS A 217 -4.12 -10.76 -26.99
N VAL A 218 -4.46 -11.92 -26.41
CA VAL A 218 -5.54 -12.02 -25.43
C VAL A 218 -5.17 -11.31 -24.12
N GLY A 219 -3.90 -11.39 -23.72
CA GLY A 219 -3.37 -10.72 -22.54
C GLY A 219 -3.44 -9.19 -22.64
N LEU A 220 -3.13 -8.63 -23.80
CA LEU A 220 -3.29 -7.20 -24.08
C LEU A 220 -4.76 -6.75 -23.96
N GLU A 221 -5.70 -7.57 -24.48
CA GLU A 221 -7.13 -7.29 -24.31
C GLU A 221 -7.55 -7.30 -22.84
N ILE A 222 -7.07 -8.27 -22.06
CA ILE A 222 -7.33 -8.38 -20.62
C ILE A 222 -6.75 -7.16 -19.89
N ALA A 223 -5.48 -6.82 -20.16
CA ALA A 223 -4.80 -5.68 -19.54
C ALA A 223 -5.53 -4.36 -19.80
N LYS A 224 -6.03 -4.17 -21.01
CA LYS A 224 -6.85 -3.01 -21.38
C LYS A 224 -8.16 -2.95 -20.59
N LYS A 225 -8.83 -4.09 -20.40
CA LYS A 225 -10.08 -4.16 -19.60
C LYS A 225 -9.87 -3.91 -18.11
N CYS A 226 -8.66 -4.06 -17.59
CA CYS A 226 -8.31 -3.69 -16.21
C CYS A 226 -8.21 -2.16 -16.00
N ALA A 227 -8.43 -1.35 -17.04
CA ALA A 227 -8.52 0.12 -17.00
C ALA A 227 -7.33 0.80 -16.29
N GLY A 228 -6.14 0.19 -16.34
CA GLY A 228 -4.93 0.74 -15.70
C GLY A 228 -4.88 0.60 -14.19
N LEU A 229 -5.76 -0.18 -13.57
CA LEU A 229 -5.77 -0.40 -12.12
C LEU A 229 -4.93 -1.63 -11.75
N PRO A 230 -3.77 -1.47 -11.07
CA PRO A 230 -2.89 -2.58 -10.72
C PRO A 230 -3.58 -3.69 -9.92
N LEU A 231 -4.46 -3.36 -8.99
CA LEU A 231 -5.20 -4.36 -8.20
C LEU A 231 -6.07 -5.25 -9.09
N SER A 232 -6.76 -4.68 -10.09
CA SER A 232 -7.56 -5.46 -11.05
C SER A 232 -6.69 -6.44 -11.83
N ILE A 233 -5.49 -6.02 -12.23
CA ILE A 233 -4.52 -6.88 -12.92
C ILE A 233 -4.10 -8.04 -12.02
N VAL A 234 -3.74 -7.78 -10.76
CA VAL A 234 -3.31 -8.80 -9.80
C VAL A 234 -4.44 -9.82 -9.52
N LEU A 235 -5.69 -9.36 -9.39
CA LEU A 235 -6.85 -10.23 -9.21
C LEU A 235 -7.04 -11.16 -10.43
N VAL A 236 -6.93 -10.60 -11.63
CA VAL A 236 -7.04 -11.37 -12.88
C VAL A 236 -5.90 -12.38 -13.00
N VAL A 237 -4.68 -12.03 -12.62
CA VAL A 237 -3.53 -12.95 -12.57
C VAL A 237 -3.86 -14.18 -11.74
N GLY A 238 -4.50 -14.02 -10.57
CA GLY A 238 -4.94 -15.13 -9.72
C GLY A 238 -5.90 -16.10 -10.41
N ILE A 239 -6.70 -15.60 -11.36
CA ILE A 239 -7.60 -16.43 -12.18
C ILE A 239 -6.81 -17.11 -13.31
N LEU A 240 -5.97 -16.36 -14.02
CA LEU A 240 -5.20 -16.85 -15.17
C LEU A 240 -4.15 -17.89 -14.80
N ALA A 241 -3.59 -17.82 -13.60
CA ALA A 241 -2.61 -18.78 -13.10
C ALA A 241 -3.16 -20.21 -12.99
N LYS A 242 -4.49 -20.36 -12.88
CA LYS A 242 -5.17 -21.67 -12.80
C LYS A 242 -5.26 -22.40 -14.15
N GLY A 243 -5.06 -21.70 -15.27
CA GLY A 243 -5.12 -22.30 -16.60
C GLY A 243 -4.36 -21.47 -17.64
N LYS A 244 -3.16 -21.95 -18.02
CA LYS A 244 -2.28 -21.26 -19.00
C LYS A 244 -2.65 -21.60 -20.46
N ASN A 245 -3.93 -21.86 -20.78
CA ASN A 245 -4.37 -22.13 -22.15
C ASN A 245 -5.17 -20.95 -22.73
N GLU A 246 -5.07 -20.77 -24.03
CA GLU A 246 -5.70 -19.66 -24.76
C GLU A 246 -7.23 -19.61 -24.57
N GLN A 247 -7.89 -20.76 -24.56
CA GLN A 247 -9.34 -20.82 -24.41
C GLN A 247 -9.81 -20.30 -23.06
N CYS A 248 -9.09 -20.62 -21.98
CA CYS A 248 -9.35 -20.08 -20.64
C CYS A 248 -9.17 -18.57 -20.61
N TRP A 249 -8.10 -18.06 -21.20
CA TRP A 249 -7.82 -16.62 -21.27
C TRP A 249 -8.88 -15.87 -22.06
N ARG A 250 -9.32 -16.39 -23.21
CA ARG A 250 -10.43 -15.82 -23.99
C ARG A 250 -11.74 -15.78 -23.19
N GLN A 251 -12.01 -16.82 -22.39
CA GLN A 251 -13.19 -16.83 -21.51
C GLN A 251 -13.08 -15.76 -20.41
N VAL A 252 -11.92 -15.60 -19.79
CA VAL A 252 -11.66 -14.54 -18.82
C VAL A 252 -11.82 -13.18 -19.47
N ALA A 253 -11.20 -12.95 -20.62
CA ALA A 253 -11.33 -11.70 -21.36
C ALA A 253 -12.79 -11.35 -21.67
N LYS A 254 -13.62 -12.35 -22.03
CA LYS A 254 -15.05 -12.14 -22.31
C LYS A 254 -15.85 -11.75 -21.05
N ASN A 255 -15.55 -12.38 -19.91
CA ASN A 255 -16.31 -12.18 -18.68
C ASN A 255 -15.89 -10.92 -17.92
N LEU A 256 -14.64 -10.46 -18.07
CA LEU A 256 -14.13 -9.25 -17.41
C LEU A 256 -14.94 -7.98 -17.68
N GLY A 257 -15.59 -7.88 -18.85
CA GLY A 257 -16.41 -6.72 -19.19
C GLY A 257 -17.68 -6.57 -18.37
N SER A 258 -18.16 -7.64 -17.70
CA SER A 258 -19.39 -7.62 -16.91
C SER A 258 -19.18 -7.47 -15.39
N HIS A 259 -17.97 -7.76 -14.90
CA HIS A 259 -17.69 -7.77 -13.46
C HIS A 259 -16.87 -6.57 -12.98
N ILE A 260 -15.91 -6.08 -13.76
CA ILE A 260 -15.06 -4.95 -13.35
C ILE A 260 -15.88 -3.65 -13.25
N GLN A 261 -16.90 -3.48 -14.08
CA GLN A 261 -17.73 -2.27 -14.05
C GLN A 261 -18.54 -2.18 -12.76
N SER A 262 -19.08 -3.29 -12.27
CA SER A 262 -19.83 -3.32 -11.00
C SER A 262 -18.92 -3.20 -9.77
N ASP A 263 -17.74 -3.80 -9.79
CA ASP A 263 -16.82 -3.78 -8.65
C ASP A 263 -16.04 -2.46 -8.56
N ALA A 264 -15.72 -1.84 -9.70
CA ALA A 264 -15.10 -0.52 -9.73
C ALA A 264 -16.05 0.58 -9.27
N GLU A 265 -17.34 0.51 -9.65
CA GLU A 265 -18.37 1.44 -9.17
C GLU A 265 -18.60 1.29 -7.65
N ALA A 266 -18.64 0.05 -7.13
CA ALA A 266 -18.77 -0.21 -5.69
C ALA A 266 -17.53 0.24 -4.87
N MET A 267 -16.32 0.30 -5.47
CA MET A 267 -15.11 0.80 -4.81
C MET A 267 -14.98 2.34 -4.88
N ILE A 268 -15.73 3.00 -5.76
CA ILE A 268 -15.75 4.47 -5.87
C ILE A 268 -16.77 5.06 -4.87
N GLU A 269 -17.83 4.32 -4.52
CA GLU A 269 -18.90 4.76 -3.61
C GLU A 269 -18.61 4.50 -2.12
N ASN A 270 -17.53 3.78 -1.78
CA ASN A 270 -17.05 3.55 -0.41
C ASN A 270 -15.66 4.16 -0.24
#